data_ef651817414b1554be3fc28504901e48
#
_entry.id   ef651817414b1554be3fc28504901e48
#
_cell.length_a   1.000
_cell.length_b   1.000
_cell.length_c   1.000
_cell.angle_alpha   90.00
_cell.angle_beta   90.00
_cell.angle_gamma   90.00
#
_symmetry.space_group_name_H-M   'P 1'
#
loop_
_entity.id
_entity.type
_entity.pdbx_description
1 polymer ?
#
loop_
_entity_poly.entity_id
_entity_poly.type
_entity_poly.pdbx_seq_one_letter_code
_entity_poly.pdbx_strand_id
1 'polypeptide(L)'
;MEENSYSIRQPTYRQFSTIIIQPHFLQWVINQLPLLLLIGCGILLCGVETLPCRGLLRVLMVVFSLQLLYTFIYIRSIEYRITDQQIIVEHGVFRRSTDYMELYRVIDFNEHRNIMQQICALKTITIYAGDKNMPTLNIIGVKNHYDIITELRSRIIYSRELFKIYEVTNRI
;
A
#
# COMPACT_ATOMS: atom_id res chain seq x y z
N MET A 1 28.71 30.86 -41.09
CA MET A 1 28.23 29.47 -40.89
C MET A 1 28.47 29.15 -39.41
N GLU A 2 27.49 29.44 -38.60
CA GLU A 2 27.51 29.05 -37.17
C GLU A 2 26.89 27.66 -37.05
N GLU A 3 27.73 26.71 -36.77
CA GLU A 3 27.35 25.33 -36.51
C GLU A 3 26.71 25.26 -35.13
N ASN A 4 25.37 25.26 -35.08
CA ASN A 4 24.58 25.23 -33.88
C ASN A 4 24.66 23.80 -33.28
N SER A 5 25.73 23.60 -32.51
CA SER A 5 25.97 22.35 -31.76
C SER A 5 24.91 22.20 -30.65
N TYR A 6 23.76 21.62 -31.01
CA TYR A 6 22.82 21.11 -30.03
C TYR A 6 23.49 19.93 -29.29
N SER A 7 24.16 20.22 -28.21
CA SER A 7 24.60 19.16 -27.30
C SER A 7 23.36 18.50 -26.72
N ILE A 8 22.98 17.36 -27.26
CA ILE A 8 21.99 16.47 -26.67
C ILE A 8 22.57 16.06 -25.32
N ARG A 9 22.11 16.70 -24.25
CA ARG A 9 22.44 16.25 -22.89
C ARG A 9 21.95 14.82 -22.76
N GLN A 10 22.88 13.89 -22.71
CA GLN A 10 22.60 12.50 -22.36
C GLN A 10 21.91 12.49 -21.00
N PRO A 11 20.75 11.83 -20.85
CA PRO A 11 20.11 11.73 -19.55
C PRO A 11 21.09 11.08 -18.58
N THR A 12 21.40 11.77 -17.51
CA THR A 12 22.25 11.23 -16.44
C THR A 12 21.47 10.08 -15.81
N TYR A 13 21.89 8.84 -16.07
CA TYR A 13 21.28 7.65 -15.49
C TYR A 13 21.47 7.67 -13.97
N ARG A 14 20.47 8.17 -13.27
CA ARG A 14 20.43 8.12 -11.81
C ARG A 14 19.97 6.74 -11.39
N GLN A 15 20.85 5.94 -10.83
CA GLN A 15 20.47 4.64 -10.28
C GLN A 15 19.75 4.85 -8.95
N PHE A 16 18.47 4.56 -8.91
CA PHE A 16 17.71 4.49 -7.67
C PHE A 16 17.76 3.06 -7.12
N SER A 17 18.00 2.92 -5.83
CA SER A 17 17.88 1.62 -5.16
C SER A 17 16.40 1.21 -5.09
N THR A 18 16.08 -0.05 -5.31
CA THR A 18 14.71 -0.56 -5.12
C THR A 18 14.32 -0.44 -3.65
N ILE A 19 13.19 0.19 -3.38
CA ILE A 19 12.61 0.31 -2.05
C ILE A 19 11.54 -0.78 -1.90
N ILE A 20 11.67 -1.60 -0.86
CA ILE A 20 10.69 -2.63 -0.53
C ILE A 20 9.94 -2.18 0.72
N ILE A 21 8.61 -2.11 0.63
CA ILE A 21 7.72 -1.71 1.70
C ILE A 21 6.74 -2.85 1.94
N GLN A 22 6.61 -3.24 3.21
CA GLN A 22 5.60 -4.19 3.66
C GLN A 22 4.71 -3.53 4.71
N PRO A 23 3.40 -3.81 4.70
CA PRO A 23 2.50 -3.29 5.72
C PRO A 23 2.96 -3.70 7.13
N HIS A 24 2.94 -2.77 8.06
CA HIS A 24 3.26 -3.07 9.45
C HIS A 24 2.18 -3.94 10.08
N PHE A 25 2.55 -4.89 10.96
CA PHE A 25 1.60 -5.84 11.54
C PHE A 25 0.47 -5.14 12.34
N LEU A 26 0.73 -3.98 12.94
CA LEU A 26 -0.29 -3.19 13.63
C LEU A 26 -1.44 -2.78 12.70
N GLN A 27 -1.19 -2.64 11.41
CA GLN A 27 -2.24 -2.37 10.43
C GLN A 27 -3.27 -3.53 10.38
N TRP A 28 -2.82 -4.77 10.51
CA TRP A 28 -3.72 -5.91 10.63
C TRP A 28 -4.56 -5.81 11.90
N VAL A 29 -3.95 -5.48 13.06
CA VAL A 29 -4.68 -5.29 14.31
C VAL A 29 -5.76 -4.22 14.17
N ILE A 30 -5.43 -3.08 13.57
CA ILE A 30 -6.37 -1.97 13.32
C ILE A 30 -7.55 -2.44 12.45
N ASN A 31 -7.27 -3.15 11.36
CA ASN A 31 -8.29 -3.62 10.43
C ASN A 31 -9.20 -4.69 11.05
N GLN A 32 -8.68 -5.53 11.94
CA GLN A 32 -9.39 -6.64 12.55
C GLN A 32 -9.89 -6.34 13.97
N LEU A 33 -9.73 -5.10 14.45
CA LEU A 33 -10.12 -4.72 15.81
C LEU A 33 -11.57 -5.11 16.17
N PRO A 34 -12.59 -4.86 15.33
CA PRO A 34 -13.96 -5.26 15.64
C PRO A 34 -14.11 -6.78 15.81
N LEU A 35 -13.44 -7.57 14.96
CA LEU A 35 -13.48 -9.03 15.01
C LEU A 35 -12.74 -9.57 16.23
N LEU A 36 -11.62 -8.96 16.61
CA LEU A 36 -10.86 -9.29 17.81
C LEU A 36 -11.71 -9.06 19.08
N LEU A 37 -12.42 -7.94 19.16
CA LEU A 37 -13.32 -7.64 20.27
C LEU A 37 -14.49 -8.64 20.30
N LEU A 38 -15.07 -8.97 19.15
CA LEU A 38 -16.16 -9.94 19.04
C LEU A 38 -15.72 -11.33 19.54
N ILE A 39 -14.53 -11.79 19.14
CA ILE A 39 -13.98 -13.08 19.62
C ILE A 39 -13.72 -13.02 21.12
N GLY A 40 -13.14 -11.92 21.64
CA GLY A 40 -12.94 -11.74 23.08
C GLY A 40 -14.24 -11.85 23.89
N CYS A 41 -15.29 -11.12 23.46
CA CYS A 41 -16.63 -11.23 24.05
C CYS A 41 -17.20 -12.64 23.94
N GLY A 42 -17.03 -13.29 22.78
CA GLY A 42 -17.53 -14.65 22.56
C GLY A 42 -16.86 -15.68 23.45
N ILE A 43 -15.56 -15.55 23.73
CA ILE A 43 -14.84 -16.43 24.70
C ILE A 43 -15.43 -16.26 26.10
N LEU A 44 -15.68 -15.02 26.53
CA LEU A 44 -16.29 -14.75 27.83
C LEU A 44 -17.69 -15.37 27.94
N LEU A 45 -18.51 -15.26 26.90
CA LEU A 45 -19.85 -15.84 26.83
C LEU A 45 -19.81 -17.38 26.81
N CYS A 46 -18.80 -18.00 26.19
CA CYS A 46 -18.64 -19.46 26.21
C CYS A 46 -18.40 -20.02 27.64
N GLY A 47 -17.91 -19.20 28.54
CA GLY A 47 -17.76 -19.57 29.98
C GLY A 47 -19.05 -19.61 30.75
N VAL A 48 -20.15 -19.02 30.26
CA VAL A 48 -21.45 -18.99 30.95
C VAL A 48 -22.19 -20.30 30.71
N GLU A 49 -22.47 -21.04 31.78
CA GLU A 49 -23.05 -22.40 31.72
C GLU A 49 -24.51 -22.47 31.25
N THR A 50 -25.25 -21.40 31.36
CA THR A 50 -26.70 -21.34 31.11
C THR A 50 -27.10 -21.09 29.66
N LEU A 51 -26.16 -20.87 28.74
CA LEU A 51 -26.47 -20.54 27.34
C LEU A 51 -26.91 -21.78 26.55
N PRO A 52 -28.12 -21.76 25.94
CA PRO A 52 -28.69 -22.92 25.22
C PRO A 52 -27.94 -23.26 23.90
N CYS A 53 -27.19 -22.32 23.30
CA CYS A 53 -26.55 -22.46 21.99
C CYS A 53 -25.02 -22.56 22.03
N ARG A 54 -24.45 -23.10 23.11
CA ARG A 54 -22.97 -23.17 23.29
C ARG A 54 -22.23 -23.87 22.14
N GLY A 55 -22.81 -24.93 21.57
CA GLY A 55 -22.20 -25.66 20.44
C GLY A 55 -22.03 -24.76 19.23
N LEU A 56 -23.08 -24.04 18.87
CA LEU A 56 -23.05 -23.08 17.74
C LEU A 56 -22.04 -21.97 17.99
N LEU A 57 -22.02 -21.40 19.21
CA LEU A 57 -21.09 -20.33 19.55
C LEU A 57 -19.62 -20.78 19.42
N ARG A 58 -19.28 -21.98 19.86
CA ARG A 58 -17.93 -22.55 19.71
C ARG A 58 -17.53 -22.69 18.24
N VAL A 59 -18.45 -23.20 17.40
CA VAL A 59 -18.21 -23.34 15.96
C VAL A 59 -17.94 -21.97 15.33
N LEU A 60 -18.75 -20.95 15.65
CA LEU A 60 -18.55 -19.59 15.17
C LEU A 60 -17.19 -19.02 15.61
N MET A 61 -16.77 -19.24 16.85
CA MET A 61 -15.46 -18.78 17.32
C MET A 61 -14.31 -19.44 16.55
N VAL A 62 -14.41 -20.72 16.22
CA VAL A 62 -13.41 -21.40 15.40
C VAL A 62 -13.35 -20.79 13.99
N VAL A 63 -14.50 -20.54 13.36
CA VAL A 63 -14.57 -19.92 12.02
C VAL A 63 -13.95 -18.52 12.03
N PHE A 64 -14.28 -17.68 13.02
CA PHE A 64 -13.71 -16.34 13.15
C PHE A 64 -12.20 -16.37 13.44
N SER A 65 -11.72 -17.35 14.21
CA SER A 65 -10.30 -17.52 14.45
C SER A 65 -9.54 -17.90 13.17
N LEU A 66 -10.11 -18.79 12.35
CA LEU A 66 -9.56 -19.14 11.03
C LEU A 66 -9.55 -17.92 10.09
N GLN A 67 -10.59 -17.08 10.12
CA GLN A 67 -10.63 -15.84 9.36
C GLN A 67 -9.54 -14.86 9.79
N LEU A 68 -9.29 -14.71 11.11
CA LEU A 68 -8.19 -13.88 11.61
C LEU A 68 -6.84 -14.38 11.12
N LEU A 69 -6.61 -15.69 11.17
CA LEU A 69 -5.38 -16.31 10.69
C LEU A 69 -5.19 -16.04 9.19
N TYR A 70 -6.23 -16.23 8.39
CA TYR A 70 -6.19 -15.96 6.96
C TYR A 70 -5.84 -14.49 6.65
N THR A 71 -6.52 -13.54 7.29
CA THR A 71 -6.28 -12.10 7.06
C THR A 71 -4.89 -11.67 7.54
N PHE A 72 -4.36 -12.32 8.59
CA PHE A 72 -2.98 -12.09 9.05
C PHE A 72 -1.97 -12.53 7.97
N ILE A 73 -2.10 -13.74 7.45
CA ILE A 73 -1.23 -14.24 6.38
C ILE A 73 -1.38 -13.37 5.13
N TYR A 74 -2.61 -12.93 4.78
CA TYR A 74 -2.87 -12.08 3.63
C TYR A 74 -2.13 -10.74 3.72
N ILE A 75 -2.21 -10.01 4.85
CA ILE A 75 -1.54 -8.71 4.98
C ILE A 75 -0.02 -8.84 4.97
N ARG A 76 0.50 -9.98 5.46
CA ARG A 76 1.92 -10.30 5.43
C ARG A 76 2.43 -10.67 4.04
N SER A 77 1.54 -11.09 3.14
CA SER A 77 1.88 -11.42 1.76
C SER A 77 1.92 -10.20 0.84
N ILE A 78 1.48 -9.03 1.32
CA ILE A 78 1.51 -7.79 0.52
C ILE A 78 2.92 -7.22 0.55
N GLU A 79 3.48 -6.98 -0.62
CA GLU A 79 4.78 -6.35 -0.80
C GLU A 79 4.70 -5.27 -1.89
N TYR A 80 5.15 -4.07 -1.55
CA TYR A 80 5.26 -2.94 -2.48
C TYR A 80 6.74 -2.76 -2.83
N ARG A 81 7.09 -2.92 -4.11
CA ARG A 81 8.43 -2.66 -4.62
C ARG A 81 8.42 -1.41 -5.48
N ILE A 82 9.15 -0.40 -5.07
CA ILE A 82 9.30 0.86 -5.80
C ILE A 82 10.65 0.84 -6.51
N THR A 83 10.62 0.73 -7.84
CA THR A 83 11.80 0.80 -8.70
C THR A 83 12.01 2.24 -9.19
N ASP A 84 12.91 2.44 -10.12
CA ASP A 84 13.16 3.72 -10.78
C ASP A 84 12.05 4.16 -11.76
N GLN A 85 11.28 3.20 -12.31
CA GLN A 85 10.28 3.46 -13.34
C GLN A 85 8.86 3.01 -12.99
N GLN A 86 8.70 2.06 -12.07
CA GLN A 86 7.40 1.46 -11.76
C GLN A 86 7.26 1.10 -10.28
N ILE A 87 6.01 1.06 -9.83
CA ILE A 87 5.62 0.48 -8.55
C ILE A 87 5.03 -0.91 -8.83
N ILE A 88 5.59 -1.94 -8.23
CA ILE A 88 5.15 -3.31 -8.33
C ILE A 88 4.47 -3.68 -7.02
N VAL A 89 3.25 -4.18 -7.08
CA VAL A 89 2.50 -4.63 -5.92
C VAL A 89 2.25 -6.13 -6.03
N GLU A 90 2.86 -6.88 -5.15
CA GLU A 90 2.61 -8.32 -5.02
C GLU A 90 1.65 -8.56 -3.85
N HIS A 91 0.60 -9.34 -4.06
CA HIS A 91 -0.35 -9.70 -3.02
C HIS A 91 -0.97 -11.08 -3.29
N GLY A 92 -1.54 -11.67 -2.22
CA GLY A 92 -2.26 -12.94 -2.29
C GLY A 92 -1.59 -14.07 -1.51
N VAL A 93 -2.42 -14.97 -0.93
CA VAL A 93 -1.98 -16.12 -0.12
C VAL A 93 -1.89 -17.37 -0.98
N PHE A 94 -3.02 -17.79 -1.56
CA PHE A 94 -3.08 -19.00 -2.39
C PHE A 94 -2.77 -18.73 -3.86
N ARG A 95 -3.21 -17.58 -4.34
CA ARG A 95 -2.92 -17.10 -5.70
C ARG A 95 -2.22 -15.75 -5.57
N ARG A 96 -0.97 -15.69 -6.02
CA ARG A 96 -0.24 -14.42 -6.07
C ARG A 96 -0.67 -13.65 -7.32
N SER A 97 -0.98 -12.38 -7.13
CA SER A 97 -1.18 -11.40 -8.19
C SER A 97 -0.09 -10.34 -8.09
N THR A 98 0.34 -9.87 -9.24
CA THR A 98 1.33 -8.79 -9.34
C THR A 98 0.73 -7.70 -10.19
N ASP A 99 0.60 -6.51 -9.62
CA ASP A 99 0.10 -5.34 -10.30
C ASP A 99 1.25 -4.36 -10.52
N TYR A 100 1.24 -3.68 -11.67
CA TYR A 100 2.27 -2.76 -12.09
C TYR A 100 1.68 -1.37 -12.30
N MET A 101 2.29 -0.35 -11.72
CA MET A 101 1.95 1.05 -11.94
C MET A 101 3.18 1.80 -12.43
N GLU A 102 3.11 2.37 -13.63
CA GLU A 102 4.18 3.17 -14.20
C GLU A 102 4.27 4.53 -13.50
N LEU A 103 5.47 4.90 -13.04
CA LEU A 103 5.68 6.12 -12.27
C LEU A 103 5.39 7.40 -13.07
N TYR A 104 5.66 7.41 -14.38
CA TYR A 104 5.37 8.57 -15.22
C TYR A 104 3.87 8.88 -15.34
N ARG A 105 2.99 7.89 -15.07
CA ARG A 105 1.51 8.05 -15.10
C ARG A 105 0.93 8.56 -13.79
N VAL A 106 1.71 8.64 -12.74
CA VAL A 106 1.24 9.13 -11.43
C VAL A 106 0.89 10.61 -11.53
N ILE A 107 -0.31 10.98 -11.09
CA ILE A 107 -0.86 12.33 -11.14
C ILE A 107 -0.67 13.03 -9.80
N ASP A 108 -1.10 12.37 -8.72
CA ASP A 108 -1.13 12.99 -7.38
C ASP A 108 -0.99 11.95 -6.26
N PHE A 109 -0.73 12.44 -5.04
CA PHE A 109 -0.62 11.65 -3.82
C PHE A 109 -1.54 12.22 -2.75
N ASN A 110 -2.19 11.34 -2.01
CA ASN A 110 -2.93 11.70 -0.80
C ASN A 110 -2.42 10.87 0.37
N GLU A 111 -2.00 11.52 1.44
CA GLU A 111 -1.65 10.87 2.71
C GLU A 111 -2.81 11.04 3.68
N HIS A 112 -3.33 9.93 4.20
CA HIS A 112 -4.36 9.96 5.22
C HIS A 112 -4.06 8.98 6.35
N ARG A 113 -4.63 9.28 7.52
CA ARG A 113 -4.45 8.49 8.75
C ARG A 113 -5.77 8.43 9.50
N ASN A 114 -6.20 7.22 9.79
CA ASN A 114 -7.30 7.01 10.72
C ASN A 114 -6.83 7.25 12.17
N ILE A 115 -7.76 7.46 13.11
CA ILE A 115 -7.43 7.69 14.53
C ILE A 115 -6.52 6.58 15.07
N MET A 116 -6.83 5.31 14.79
CA MET A 116 -6.02 4.17 15.21
C MET A 116 -4.63 4.16 14.57
N GLN A 117 -4.53 4.54 13.30
CA GLN A 117 -3.25 4.70 12.62
C GLN A 117 -2.42 5.84 13.23
N GLN A 118 -3.05 6.94 13.66
CA GLN A 118 -2.37 8.03 14.35
C GLN A 118 -1.74 7.56 15.68
N ILE A 119 -2.49 6.80 16.47
CA ILE A 119 -2.02 6.23 17.74
C ILE A 119 -0.85 5.26 17.50
N CYS A 120 -0.93 4.44 16.45
CA CYS A 120 0.10 3.47 16.09
C CYS A 120 1.26 4.05 15.25
N ALA A 121 1.28 5.38 15.01
CA ALA A 121 2.26 6.07 14.15
C ALA A 121 2.37 5.44 12.74
N LEU A 122 1.21 5.06 12.17
CA LEU A 122 1.08 4.53 10.82
C LEU A 122 0.34 5.53 9.91
N LYS A 123 0.51 5.34 8.60
CA LYS A 123 -0.17 6.11 7.57
C LYS A 123 -0.52 5.25 6.36
N THR A 124 -1.45 5.73 5.57
CA THR A 124 -1.80 5.19 4.26
C THR A 124 -1.52 6.25 3.21
N ILE A 125 -0.86 5.86 2.14
CA ILE A 125 -0.56 6.73 1.00
C ILE A 125 -1.37 6.22 -0.19
N THR A 126 -2.26 7.07 -0.69
CA THR A 126 -3.03 6.81 -1.91
C THR A 126 -2.34 7.51 -3.07
N ILE A 127 -2.00 6.76 -4.10
CA ILE A 127 -1.38 7.24 -5.33
C ILE A 127 -2.45 7.22 -6.42
N TYR A 128 -2.64 8.35 -7.08
CA TYR A 128 -3.55 8.50 -8.22
C TYR A 128 -2.76 8.47 -9.52
N ALA A 129 -3.17 7.64 -10.47
CA ALA A 129 -2.52 7.51 -11.75
C ALA A 129 -3.52 7.64 -12.91
N GLY A 130 -3.05 8.09 -14.06
CA GLY A 130 -3.84 8.14 -15.30
C GLY A 130 -3.94 6.79 -16.02
N ASP A 131 -3.87 5.68 -15.29
CA ASP A 131 -4.02 4.33 -15.84
C ASP A 131 -5.47 3.86 -15.77
N LYS A 132 -5.95 3.23 -16.86
CA LYS A 132 -7.32 2.69 -16.92
C LYS A 132 -7.50 1.46 -16.04
N ASN A 133 -6.47 0.63 -15.90
CA ASN A 133 -6.54 -0.62 -15.18
C ASN A 133 -6.32 -0.43 -13.68
N MET A 134 -5.46 0.54 -13.30
CA MET A 134 -5.08 0.82 -11.93
C MET A 134 -5.08 2.33 -11.67
N PRO A 135 -6.27 2.97 -11.59
CA PRO A 135 -6.38 4.42 -11.41
C PRO A 135 -5.91 4.87 -10.03
N THR A 136 -5.95 3.99 -9.04
CA THR A 136 -5.54 4.28 -7.66
C THR A 136 -4.78 3.10 -7.06
N LEU A 137 -3.71 3.41 -6.30
CA LEU A 137 -2.94 2.44 -5.54
C LEU A 137 -2.85 2.91 -4.09
N ASN A 138 -3.19 2.03 -3.14
CA ASN A 138 -3.07 2.30 -1.71
C ASN A 138 -1.87 1.55 -1.12
N ILE A 139 -0.88 2.29 -0.62
CA ILE A 139 0.21 1.75 0.19
C ILE A 139 -0.21 1.88 1.65
N ILE A 140 -0.60 0.78 2.27
CA ILE A 140 -1.18 0.75 3.62
C ILE A 140 -0.14 0.40 4.69
N GLY A 141 -0.35 0.92 5.91
CA GLY A 141 0.43 0.51 7.09
C GLY A 141 1.90 0.93 7.05
N VAL A 142 2.19 2.05 6.42
CA VAL A 142 3.52 2.66 6.37
C VAL A 142 3.81 3.37 7.68
N LYS A 143 5.01 3.22 8.22
CA LYS A 143 5.44 3.98 9.41
C LYS A 143 5.54 5.47 9.09
N ASN A 144 5.08 6.30 10.02
CA ASN A 144 5.00 7.76 9.82
C ASN A 144 6.34 8.45 9.50
N HIS A 145 7.45 7.95 10.04
CA HIS A 145 8.78 8.53 9.85
C HIS A 145 9.37 8.31 8.44
N TYR A 146 8.80 7.40 7.64
CA TYR A 146 9.23 7.20 6.26
C TYR A 146 8.62 8.26 5.34
N ASP A 147 9.47 9.12 4.76
CA ASP A 147 9.06 10.10 3.74
C ASP A 147 9.12 9.49 2.34
N ILE A 148 8.18 8.58 2.06
CA ILE A 148 8.07 7.89 0.77
C ILE A 148 7.67 8.85 -0.35
N ILE A 149 6.88 9.90 -0.02
CA ILE A 149 6.34 10.83 -1.02
C ILE A 149 7.47 11.63 -1.69
N THR A 150 8.42 12.14 -0.91
CA THR A 150 9.58 12.86 -1.46
C THR A 150 10.42 11.97 -2.36
N GLU A 151 10.63 10.71 -1.95
CA GLU A 151 11.35 9.74 -2.74
C GLU A 151 10.59 9.37 -4.04
N LEU A 152 9.28 9.17 -3.97
CA LEU A 152 8.45 8.91 -5.15
C LEU A 152 8.47 10.09 -6.13
N ARG A 153 8.38 11.32 -5.65
CA ARG A 153 8.45 12.52 -6.49
C ARG A 153 9.73 12.60 -7.29
N SER A 154 10.87 12.31 -6.66
CA SER A 154 12.16 12.33 -7.35
C SER A 154 12.23 11.29 -8.47
N ARG A 155 11.68 10.09 -8.25
CA ARG A 155 11.61 9.01 -9.23
C ARG A 155 10.63 9.32 -10.37
N ILE A 156 9.49 9.96 -10.04
CA ILE A 156 8.50 10.38 -11.05
C ILE A 156 9.10 11.41 -11.99
N ILE A 157 9.78 12.42 -11.45
CA ILE A 157 10.45 13.45 -12.27
C ILE A 157 11.45 12.77 -13.19
N TYR A 158 12.30 11.89 -12.66
CA TYR A 158 13.26 11.13 -13.44
C TYR A 158 12.59 10.27 -14.55
N SER A 159 11.52 9.53 -14.19
CA SER A 159 10.79 8.69 -15.13
C SER A 159 10.15 9.51 -16.25
N ARG A 160 9.55 10.69 -15.94
CA ARG A 160 8.98 11.60 -16.93
C ARG A 160 10.05 12.18 -17.87
N GLU A 161 11.22 12.56 -17.35
CA GLU A 161 12.35 13.02 -18.16
C GLU A 161 12.84 11.92 -19.11
N LEU A 162 12.94 10.69 -18.64
CA LEU A 162 13.37 9.54 -19.43
C LEU A 162 12.43 9.28 -20.61
N PHE A 163 11.12 9.37 -20.39
CA PHE A 163 10.09 9.17 -21.41
C PHE A 163 9.77 10.46 -22.19
N LYS A 164 10.49 11.58 -21.94
CA LYS A 164 10.27 12.91 -22.56
C LYS A 164 8.82 13.40 -22.42
N ILE A 165 8.19 13.06 -21.31
CA ILE A 165 6.83 13.48 -20.99
C ILE A 165 6.90 14.81 -20.25
N TYR A 166 6.57 15.92 -20.94
CA TYR A 166 6.52 17.25 -20.34
C TYR A 166 5.07 17.61 -20.03
N GLU A 167 4.78 18.05 -18.81
CA GLU A 167 3.50 18.69 -18.50
C GLU A 167 3.46 20.06 -19.22
N VAL A 168 2.59 20.17 -20.20
CA VAL A 168 2.25 21.47 -20.79
C VAL A 168 1.33 22.18 -19.79
N THR A 169 1.93 22.93 -18.88
CA THR A 169 1.17 23.78 -17.97
C THR A 169 0.66 24.97 -18.79
N ASN A 170 -0.60 24.93 -19.22
CA ASN A 170 -1.27 26.11 -19.75
C ASN A 170 -1.35 27.13 -18.62
N ARG A 171 -0.42 28.09 -18.57
CA ARG A 171 -0.60 29.33 -17.85
C ARG A 171 -1.63 30.15 -18.62
N ILE A 172 -2.87 30.17 -18.12
CA ILE A 172 -3.86 31.21 -18.44
C ILE A 172 -3.58 32.39 -17.54
#